data_34ee351e10ef2f7c03b26b55d280ac76
#
_entry.id   34ee351e10ef2f7c03b26b55d280ac76
#
_cell.length_a   1.000
_cell.length_b   1.000
_cell.length_c   1.000
_cell.angle_alpha   90.00
_cell.angle_beta   90.00
_cell.angle_gamma   90.00
#
_symmetry.space_group_name_H-M   'P 1'
#
loop_
_entity.id
_entity.type
_entity.pdbx_description
1 polymer ?
#
loop_
_entity_poly.entity_id
_entity_poly.type
_entity_poly.pdbx_seq_one_letter_code
_entity_poly.pdbx_strand_id
1 'polypeptide(L)'
;MADTRKKIALLSNITVDLIVGKLHRKYDFYLPAGFDTWVQEAVNPQSGLYLTGLDGVVVLLDGTEARSWKDINEGEERIALWKQALSALLNQISSIPVFVSTIDIRESRIKSLSERKQKYSLENNWYQFVQGLAETKSNVYVFDLADLVSEIGRRQFYSNKMWYLSSMPYSREGLNAVSTGIDRVLNAAFCSRKKIIALDLDNTLWCGVIAEDGVDGIALSDHKEGQRYHDFQKQLLGMKERGIVLA
;
A
#
# COMPACT_ATOMS: atom_id res chain seq x y z
N MET A 1 4.61 21.37 22.44
CA MET A 1 3.29 21.10 21.86
C MET A 1 3.12 19.59 21.84
N ALA A 2 2.10 19.05 22.48
CA ALA A 2 1.82 17.63 22.39
C ALA A 2 1.53 17.32 20.90
N ASP A 3 2.34 16.47 20.32
CA ASP A 3 2.16 16.00 18.95
C ASP A 3 0.88 15.15 18.96
N THR A 4 -0.23 15.75 18.57
CA THR A 4 -1.53 15.07 18.56
C THR A 4 -1.47 14.03 17.44
N ARG A 5 -1.52 12.74 17.83
CA ARG A 5 -1.48 11.64 16.86
C ARG A 5 -2.56 11.84 15.81
N LYS A 6 -2.21 11.56 14.56
CA LYS A 6 -3.16 11.63 13.44
C LYS A 6 -4.23 10.57 13.56
N LYS A 7 -5.49 10.95 13.34
CA LYS A 7 -6.65 10.08 13.42
C LYS A 7 -6.98 9.50 12.04
N ILE A 8 -6.83 8.19 11.90
CA ILE A 8 -6.92 7.48 10.62
C ILE A 8 -8.10 6.51 10.66
N ALA A 9 -9.01 6.59 9.70
CA ALA A 9 -9.96 5.51 9.51
C ALA A 9 -9.28 4.35 8.78
N LEU A 10 -9.41 3.13 9.31
CA LEU A 10 -8.95 1.91 8.65
C LEU A 10 -10.17 1.06 8.31
N LEU A 11 -10.56 1.13 7.04
CA LEU A 11 -11.70 0.44 6.46
C LEU A 11 -11.22 -0.85 5.79
N SER A 12 -11.84 -1.99 6.09
CA SER A 12 -11.33 -3.26 5.59
C SER A 12 -12.40 -4.35 5.55
N ASN A 13 -12.20 -5.34 4.67
CA ASN A 13 -12.96 -6.58 4.61
C ASN A 13 -12.29 -7.74 5.36
N ILE A 14 -11.24 -7.44 6.12
CA ILE A 14 -10.52 -8.41 6.96
C ILE A 14 -10.36 -7.86 8.38
N THR A 15 -10.00 -8.74 9.32
CA THR A 15 -9.63 -8.32 10.69
C THR A 15 -8.30 -7.57 10.67
N VAL A 16 -8.28 -6.37 11.26
CA VAL A 16 -7.13 -5.45 11.24
C VAL A 16 -6.50 -5.16 12.61
N ASP A 17 -6.98 -5.78 13.67
CA ASP A 17 -6.56 -5.51 15.05
C ASP A 17 -5.04 -5.62 15.25
N LEU A 18 -4.40 -6.60 14.61
CA LEU A 18 -2.95 -6.77 14.71
C LEU A 18 -2.17 -5.67 13.96
N ILE A 19 -2.75 -5.12 12.88
CA ILE A 19 -2.18 -3.96 12.17
C ILE A 19 -2.28 -2.74 13.08
N VAL A 20 -3.46 -2.49 13.64
CA VAL A 20 -3.69 -1.41 14.60
C VAL A 20 -2.76 -1.56 15.80
N GLY A 21 -2.63 -2.77 16.37
CA GLY A 21 -1.72 -3.06 17.47
C GLY A 21 -0.25 -2.70 17.19
N LYS A 22 0.20 -2.75 15.94
CA LYS A 22 1.55 -2.33 15.54
C LYS A 22 1.68 -0.81 15.38
N LEU A 23 0.62 -0.12 14.99
CA LEU A 23 0.63 1.29 14.59
C LEU A 23 0.02 2.24 15.63
N HIS A 24 -0.69 1.75 16.64
CA HIS A 24 -1.41 2.56 17.65
C HIS A 24 -0.55 3.56 18.43
N ARG A 25 0.76 3.35 18.50
CA ARG A 25 1.68 4.31 19.13
C ARG A 25 1.89 5.57 18.30
N LYS A 26 1.69 5.48 16.98
CA LYS A 26 1.91 6.58 16.02
C LYS A 26 0.61 7.25 15.58
N TYR A 27 -0.48 6.47 15.48
CA TYR A 27 -1.76 6.92 14.97
C TYR A 27 -2.90 6.52 15.89
N ASP A 28 -3.96 7.32 15.91
CA ASP A 28 -5.24 6.95 16.48
C ASP A 28 -6.13 6.40 15.36
N PHE A 29 -6.75 5.23 15.58
CA PHE A 29 -7.55 4.58 14.56
C PHE A 29 -9.04 4.67 14.86
N TYR A 30 -9.81 5.04 13.83
CA TYR A 30 -11.23 4.77 13.74
C TYR A 30 -11.42 3.45 13.01
N LEU A 31 -12.13 2.51 13.61
CA LEU A 31 -12.50 1.24 13.02
C LEU A 31 -14.02 1.14 12.99
N PRO A 32 -14.64 0.71 11.86
CA PRO A 32 -16.05 0.34 11.83
C PRO A 32 -16.38 -0.72 12.88
N ALA A 33 -17.57 -0.64 13.45
CA ALA A 33 -18.04 -1.69 14.36
C ALA A 33 -18.44 -2.93 13.57
N GLY A 34 -17.86 -4.09 13.94
CA GLY A 34 -18.13 -5.36 13.29
C GLY A 34 -17.16 -5.72 12.17
N PHE A 35 -17.34 -6.92 11.62
CA PHE A 35 -16.49 -7.45 10.55
C PHE A 35 -17.06 -7.08 9.17
N ASP A 36 -16.22 -6.63 8.25
CA ASP A 36 -16.56 -6.28 6.85
C ASP A 36 -17.73 -5.27 6.71
N THR A 37 -17.86 -4.37 7.67
CA THR A 37 -18.92 -3.34 7.70
C THR A 37 -18.53 -2.03 7.00
N TRP A 38 -17.34 -1.98 6.38
CA TRP A 38 -16.83 -0.76 5.76
C TRP A 38 -17.72 -0.22 4.64
N VAL A 39 -18.42 -1.12 3.89
CA VAL A 39 -19.36 -0.73 2.84
C VAL A 39 -20.52 0.04 3.42
N GLN A 40 -21.12 -0.46 4.52
CA GLN A 40 -22.24 0.19 5.22
C GLN A 40 -21.81 1.54 5.78
N GLU A 41 -20.61 1.62 6.38
CA GLU A 41 -20.04 2.87 6.87
C GLU A 41 -19.84 3.88 5.74
N ALA A 42 -19.30 3.45 4.60
CA ALA A 42 -19.00 4.30 3.46
C ALA A 42 -20.27 4.89 2.80
N VAL A 43 -21.37 4.13 2.75
CA VAL A 43 -22.60 4.58 2.09
C VAL A 43 -23.56 5.32 3.03
N ASN A 44 -23.39 5.23 4.35
CA ASN A 44 -24.23 5.90 5.33
C ASN A 44 -23.67 7.28 5.70
N PRO A 45 -24.26 8.40 5.27
CA PRO A 45 -23.77 9.74 5.60
C PRO A 45 -23.82 10.07 7.09
N GLN A 46 -24.58 9.31 7.90
CA GLN A 46 -24.69 9.47 9.36
C GLN A 46 -23.74 8.54 10.12
N SER A 47 -22.85 7.84 9.41
CA SER A 47 -21.90 6.94 10.08
C SER A 47 -20.89 7.72 10.93
N GLY A 48 -20.36 7.05 11.97
CA GLY A 48 -19.30 7.60 12.79
C GLY A 48 -18.05 7.98 11.99
N LEU A 49 -17.86 7.36 10.82
CA LEU A 49 -16.78 7.67 9.88
C LEU A 49 -16.75 9.16 9.50
N TYR A 50 -17.91 9.76 9.21
CA TYR A 50 -18.01 11.15 8.77
C TYR A 50 -18.15 12.15 9.94
N LEU A 51 -18.63 11.67 11.09
CA LEU A 51 -18.80 12.48 12.29
C LEU A 51 -17.50 12.60 13.11
N THR A 52 -16.53 11.76 12.82
CA THR A 52 -15.23 11.72 13.51
C THR A 52 -14.24 12.58 12.72
N GLY A 53 -13.68 13.63 13.32
CA GLY A 53 -12.65 14.46 12.66
C GLY A 53 -11.42 13.63 12.29
N LEU A 54 -11.37 13.14 11.05
CA LEU A 54 -10.30 12.30 10.51
C LEU A 54 -9.23 13.14 9.82
N ASP A 55 -7.98 12.71 9.93
CA ASP A 55 -6.86 13.24 9.16
C ASP A 55 -6.64 12.47 7.85
N GLY A 56 -7.04 11.19 7.78
CA GLY A 56 -6.88 10.35 6.60
C GLY A 56 -7.69 9.06 6.66
N VAL A 57 -7.79 8.38 5.53
CA VAL A 57 -8.51 7.10 5.40
C VAL A 57 -7.60 6.09 4.70
N VAL A 58 -7.54 4.87 5.23
CA VAL A 58 -6.94 3.70 4.56
C VAL A 58 -8.07 2.71 4.28
N VAL A 59 -8.28 2.39 3.01
CA VAL A 59 -9.18 1.33 2.56
C VAL A 59 -8.32 0.14 2.19
N LEU A 60 -8.20 -0.82 3.11
CA LEU A 60 -7.40 -2.04 2.96
C LEU A 60 -8.31 -3.20 2.61
N LEU A 61 -8.41 -3.52 1.33
CA LEU A 61 -9.17 -4.66 0.84
C LEU A 61 -8.23 -5.81 0.46
N ASP A 62 -8.59 -7.01 0.87
CA ASP A 62 -7.84 -8.23 0.58
C ASP A 62 -8.70 -9.21 -0.21
N GLY A 63 -8.10 -9.84 -1.22
CA GLY A 63 -8.79 -10.78 -2.10
C GLY A 63 -8.94 -12.20 -1.55
N THR A 64 -8.59 -12.44 -0.27
CA THR A 64 -8.67 -13.80 0.33
C THR A 64 -10.12 -14.30 0.43
N GLU A 65 -11.10 -13.41 0.57
CA GLU A 65 -12.52 -13.78 0.61
C GLU A 65 -13.00 -14.47 -0.69
N ALA A 66 -12.31 -14.25 -1.81
CA ALA A 66 -12.59 -14.93 -3.09
C ALA A 66 -12.56 -16.47 -2.98
N ARG A 67 -11.95 -17.00 -1.93
CA ARG A 67 -11.96 -18.43 -1.63
C ARG A 67 -13.36 -18.98 -1.32
N SER A 68 -14.29 -18.15 -0.89
CA SER A 68 -15.67 -18.47 -0.59
C SER A 68 -16.63 -18.21 -1.75
N TRP A 69 -16.22 -17.47 -2.79
CA TRP A 69 -17.06 -17.15 -3.93
C TRP A 69 -17.42 -18.42 -4.72
N LYS A 70 -18.68 -18.50 -5.12
CA LYS A 70 -19.21 -19.65 -5.88
C LYS A 70 -18.66 -19.68 -7.30
N ASP A 71 -18.66 -18.52 -7.94
CA ASP A 71 -18.24 -18.31 -9.32
C ASP A 71 -17.70 -16.88 -9.56
N ILE A 72 -17.42 -16.55 -10.80
CA ILE A 72 -16.91 -15.26 -11.20
C ILE A 72 -17.94 -14.14 -11.03
N ASN A 73 -19.24 -14.43 -11.20
CA ASN A 73 -20.28 -13.41 -11.12
C ASN A 73 -20.39 -12.85 -9.71
N GLU A 74 -20.28 -13.72 -8.69
CA GLU A 74 -20.20 -13.27 -7.28
C GLU A 74 -18.99 -12.36 -7.05
N GLY A 75 -17.86 -12.62 -7.68
CA GLY A 75 -16.69 -11.76 -7.66
C GLY A 75 -16.91 -10.41 -8.34
N GLU A 76 -17.58 -10.40 -9.50
CA GLU A 76 -17.92 -9.18 -10.22
C GLU A 76 -18.90 -8.31 -9.42
N GLU A 77 -19.93 -8.92 -8.83
CA GLU A 77 -20.89 -8.24 -7.94
C GLU A 77 -20.19 -7.65 -6.72
N ARG A 78 -19.26 -8.38 -6.12
CA ARG A 78 -18.50 -7.90 -4.96
C ARG A 78 -17.62 -6.71 -5.30
N ILE A 79 -16.89 -6.75 -6.42
CA ILE A 79 -16.09 -5.64 -6.89
C ILE A 79 -16.97 -4.43 -7.27
N ALA A 80 -18.13 -4.66 -7.88
CA ALA A 80 -19.07 -3.58 -8.18
C ALA A 80 -19.56 -2.88 -6.90
N LEU A 81 -19.89 -3.66 -5.84
CA LEU A 81 -20.26 -3.14 -4.53
C LEU A 81 -19.13 -2.30 -3.91
N TRP A 82 -17.89 -2.78 -3.96
CA TRP A 82 -16.73 -2.04 -3.45
C TRP A 82 -16.51 -0.73 -4.19
N LYS A 83 -16.69 -0.71 -5.52
CA LYS A 83 -16.61 0.51 -6.34
C LYS A 83 -17.67 1.54 -5.95
N GLN A 84 -18.90 1.08 -5.73
CA GLN A 84 -19.98 1.95 -5.28
C GLN A 84 -19.69 2.54 -3.90
N ALA A 85 -19.25 1.71 -2.95
CA ALA A 85 -18.91 2.15 -1.60
C ALA A 85 -17.75 3.15 -1.60
N LEU A 86 -16.68 2.87 -2.37
CA LEU A 86 -15.55 3.79 -2.49
C LEU A 86 -15.94 5.11 -3.14
N SER A 87 -16.81 5.07 -4.16
CA SER A 87 -17.34 6.29 -4.80
C SER A 87 -18.17 7.10 -3.83
N ALA A 88 -19.03 6.47 -3.01
CA ALA A 88 -19.81 7.14 -1.97
C ALA A 88 -18.90 7.78 -0.92
N LEU A 89 -17.88 7.06 -0.43
CA LEU A 89 -16.87 7.59 0.48
C LEU A 89 -16.19 8.85 -0.08
N LEU A 90 -15.72 8.79 -1.32
CA LEU A 90 -15.00 9.89 -1.97
C LEU A 90 -15.88 11.10 -2.33
N ASN A 91 -17.20 10.95 -2.35
CA ASN A 91 -18.13 12.06 -2.47
C ASN A 91 -18.31 12.83 -1.15
N GLN A 92 -18.12 12.14 -0.02
CA GLN A 92 -18.19 12.75 1.32
C GLN A 92 -16.83 13.29 1.78
N ILE A 93 -15.74 12.65 1.34
CA ILE A 93 -14.38 12.97 1.78
C ILE A 93 -13.56 13.48 0.59
N SER A 94 -13.35 14.80 0.50
CA SER A 94 -12.60 15.42 -0.60
C SER A 94 -11.30 16.10 -0.16
N SER A 95 -11.10 16.36 1.14
CA SER A 95 -10.02 17.20 1.65
C SER A 95 -8.89 16.45 2.33
N ILE A 96 -9.12 15.22 2.77
CA ILE A 96 -8.12 14.40 3.46
C ILE A 96 -7.63 13.26 2.55
N PRO A 97 -6.38 12.78 2.72
CA PRO A 97 -5.85 11.69 1.90
C PRO A 97 -6.60 10.38 2.13
N VAL A 98 -6.88 9.68 1.04
CA VAL A 98 -7.50 8.35 1.02
C VAL A 98 -6.56 7.39 0.29
N PHE A 99 -6.08 6.39 1.01
CA PHE A 99 -5.21 5.34 0.48
C PHE A 99 -6.04 4.09 0.21
N VAL A 100 -6.05 3.62 -1.03
CA VAL A 100 -6.85 2.47 -1.45
C VAL A 100 -5.94 1.35 -1.90
N SER A 101 -6.11 0.16 -1.32
CA SER A 101 -5.28 -0.99 -1.69
C SER A 101 -5.63 -1.54 -3.07
N THR A 102 -4.61 -2.01 -3.79
CA THR A 102 -4.79 -3.05 -4.81
C THR A 102 -5.23 -4.35 -4.12
N ILE A 103 -5.67 -5.34 -4.88
CA ILE A 103 -6.08 -6.65 -4.33
C ILE A 103 -5.26 -7.78 -4.93
N ASP A 104 -5.03 -8.82 -4.13
CA ASP A 104 -4.47 -10.10 -4.56
C ASP A 104 -5.51 -11.20 -4.32
N ILE A 105 -6.18 -11.66 -5.38
CA ILE A 105 -7.24 -12.67 -5.28
C ILE A 105 -6.62 -14.03 -5.01
N ARG A 106 -7.01 -14.62 -3.87
CA ARG A 106 -6.55 -15.93 -3.44
C ARG A 106 -7.61 -16.99 -3.69
N GLU A 107 -7.29 -17.90 -4.57
CA GLU A 107 -8.17 -19.01 -4.88
C GLU A 107 -7.71 -20.29 -4.16
N SER A 108 -8.67 -21.05 -3.64
CA SER A 108 -8.40 -22.30 -2.90
C SER A 108 -8.43 -23.54 -3.78
N ARG A 109 -8.94 -23.44 -5.02
CA ARG A 109 -9.21 -24.57 -5.92
C ARG A 109 -8.21 -24.65 -7.05
N ILE A 110 -7.96 -25.86 -7.53
CA ILE A 110 -7.35 -26.09 -8.83
C ILE A 110 -8.38 -25.62 -9.87
N LYS A 111 -7.97 -24.69 -10.74
CA LYS A 111 -8.82 -24.11 -11.76
C LYS A 111 -8.33 -24.46 -13.17
N SER A 112 -9.28 -24.53 -14.08
CA SER A 112 -8.99 -24.59 -15.53
C SER A 112 -8.28 -23.32 -16.01
N LEU A 113 -7.71 -23.36 -17.20
CA LEU A 113 -7.06 -22.18 -17.79
C LEU A 113 -8.04 -21.01 -18.01
N SER A 114 -9.30 -21.31 -18.33
CA SER A 114 -10.33 -20.29 -18.50
C SER A 114 -10.67 -19.58 -17.18
N GLU A 115 -10.80 -20.32 -16.09
CA GLU A 115 -11.06 -19.75 -14.76
C GLU A 115 -9.90 -18.90 -14.25
N ARG A 116 -8.65 -19.25 -14.57
CA ARG A 116 -7.47 -18.42 -14.25
C ARG A 116 -7.50 -17.08 -14.98
N LYS A 117 -7.97 -17.06 -16.23
CA LYS A 117 -8.13 -15.84 -17.02
C LYS A 117 -9.14 -14.88 -16.36
N GLN A 118 -10.22 -15.43 -15.81
CA GLN A 118 -11.24 -14.65 -15.09
C GLN A 118 -10.70 -13.98 -13.81
N LYS A 119 -9.86 -14.68 -13.06
CA LYS A 119 -9.22 -14.11 -11.87
C LYS A 119 -8.46 -12.81 -12.18
N TYR A 120 -7.60 -12.84 -13.20
CA TYR A 120 -6.85 -11.65 -13.60
C TYR A 120 -7.76 -10.53 -14.12
N SER A 121 -8.91 -10.85 -14.68
CA SER A 121 -9.91 -9.86 -15.08
C SER A 121 -10.45 -9.10 -13.86
N LEU A 122 -10.77 -9.78 -12.76
CA LEU A 122 -11.27 -9.15 -11.53
C LEU A 122 -10.22 -8.25 -10.85
N GLU A 123 -8.99 -8.74 -10.70
CA GLU A 123 -7.88 -7.96 -10.14
C GLU A 123 -7.63 -6.70 -10.98
N ASN A 124 -7.57 -6.84 -12.32
CA ASN A 124 -7.37 -5.74 -13.24
C ASN A 124 -8.54 -4.74 -13.22
N ASN A 125 -9.78 -5.23 -13.13
CA ASN A 125 -10.99 -4.40 -13.04
C ASN A 125 -10.97 -3.49 -11.80
N TRP A 126 -10.52 -4.01 -10.65
CA TRP A 126 -10.33 -3.21 -9.45
C TRP A 126 -9.16 -2.23 -9.58
N TYR A 127 -8.01 -2.71 -10.07
CA TYR A 127 -6.81 -1.90 -10.26
C TYR A 127 -7.07 -0.68 -11.16
N GLN A 128 -7.66 -0.89 -12.34
CA GLN A 128 -7.99 0.18 -13.29
C GLN A 128 -8.93 1.23 -12.69
N PHE A 129 -9.90 0.78 -11.89
CA PHE A 129 -10.80 1.69 -11.21
C PHE A 129 -10.07 2.55 -10.16
N VAL A 130 -9.26 1.95 -9.31
CA VAL A 130 -8.51 2.69 -8.26
C VAL A 130 -7.48 3.62 -8.88
N GLN A 131 -6.79 3.18 -9.93
CA GLN A 131 -5.84 4.02 -10.66
C GLN A 131 -6.54 5.22 -11.30
N GLY A 132 -7.66 5.02 -11.98
CA GLY A 132 -8.43 6.13 -12.56
C GLY A 132 -8.91 7.13 -11.51
N LEU A 133 -9.26 6.68 -10.31
CA LEU A 133 -9.56 7.58 -9.20
C LEU A 133 -8.34 8.38 -8.75
N ALA A 134 -7.18 7.74 -8.62
CA ALA A 134 -5.94 8.40 -8.21
C ALA A 134 -5.45 9.43 -9.26
N GLU A 135 -5.71 9.21 -10.53
CA GLU A 135 -5.40 10.16 -11.61
C GLU A 135 -6.35 11.38 -11.63
N THR A 136 -7.61 11.18 -11.24
CA THR A 136 -8.64 12.23 -11.32
C THR A 136 -8.87 12.98 -10.01
N LYS A 137 -8.54 12.40 -8.87
CA LYS A 137 -8.73 12.97 -7.53
C LYS A 137 -7.40 13.15 -6.82
N SER A 138 -7.02 14.38 -6.53
CA SER A 138 -5.73 14.73 -5.91
C SER A 138 -5.52 14.19 -4.49
N ASN A 139 -6.57 13.76 -3.82
CA ASN A 139 -6.54 13.22 -2.47
C ASN A 139 -6.58 11.68 -2.43
N VAL A 140 -6.64 10.99 -3.58
CA VAL A 140 -6.65 9.52 -3.66
C VAL A 140 -5.28 8.99 -4.03
N TYR A 141 -4.80 7.99 -3.30
CA TYR A 141 -3.51 7.35 -3.50
C TYR A 141 -3.66 5.83 -3.51
N VAL A 142 -2.90 5.18 -4.38
CA VAL A 142 -2.84 3.71 -4.44
C VAL A 142 -1.92 3.19 -3.35
N PHE A 143 -2.41 2.23 -2.55
CA PHE A 143 -1.60 1.40 -1.68
C PHE A 143 -1.40 0.04 -2.36
N ASP A 144 -0.22 -0.22 -2.90
CA ASP A 144 0.02 -1.40 -3.71
C ASP A 144 0.27 -2.66 -2.85
N LEU A 145 -0.83 -3.29 -2.42
CA LEU A 145 -0.80 -4.54 -1.68
C LEU A 145 -0.28 -5.69 -2.55
N ALA A 146 -0.62 -5.71 -3.84
CA ALA A 146 -0.22 -6.77 -4.75
C ALA A 146 1.30 -6.78 -4.97
N ASP A 147 1.94 -5.62 -4.97
CA ASP A 147 3.40 -5.49 -5.04
C ASP A 147 4.06 -6.05 -3.79
N LEU A 148 3.58 -5.72 -2.59
CA LEU A 148 4.07 -6.30 -1.33
C LEU A 148 3.95 -7.83 -1.31
N VAL A 149 2.86 -8.37 -1.86
CA VAL A 149 2.67 -9.83 -2.00
C VAL A 149 3.68 -10.42 -2.99
N SER A 150 3.98 -9.71 -4.08
CA SER A 150 4.94 -10.13 -5.10
C SER A 150 6.37 -10.17 -4.55
N GLU A 151 6.78 -9.14 -3.80
CA GLU A 151 8.12 -9.05 -3.18
C GLU A 151 8.41 -10.20 -2.20
N ILE A 152 7.42 -10.56 -1.37
CA ILE A 152 7.59 -11.59 -0.32
C ILE A 152 7.26 -12.99 -0.86
N GLY A 153 6.36 -13.06 -1.81
CA GLY A 153 5.76 -14.29 -2.32
C GLY A 153 4.57 -14.78 -1.48
N ARG A 154 3.50 -15.18 -2.15
CA ARG A 154 2.21 -15.57 -1.54
C ARG A 154 2.32 -16.57 -0.40
N ARG A 155 3.27 -17.53 -0.48
CA ARG A 155 3.43 -18.56 0.57
C ARG A 155 3.92 -18.00 1.90
N GLN A 156 4.80 -17.01 1.86
CA GLN A 156 5.33 -16.35 3.06
C GLN A 156 4.41 -15.23 3.54
N PHE A 157 3.73 -14.55 2.62
CA PHE A 157 2.87 -13.41 2.93
C PHE A 157 1.59 -13.82 3.65
N TYR A 158 0.98 -14.93 3.27
CA TYR A 158 -0.33 -15.35 3.77
C TYR A 158 -0.28 -16.54 4.73
N SER A 159 -1.27 -16.61 5.63
CA SER A 159 -1.48 -17.70 6.57
C SER A 159 -2.92 -18.20 6.51
N ASN A 160 -3.11 -19.42 5.99
CA ASN A 160 -4.43 -20.07 6.02
C ASN A 160 -4.93 -20.28 7.45
N LYS A 161 -4.03 -20.60 8.40
CA LYS A 161 -4.38 -20.79 9.80
C LYS A 161 -4.98 -19.50 10.39
N MET A 162 -4.35 -18.37 10.17
CA MET A 162 -4.84 -17.08 10.69
C MET A 162 -6.15 -16.67 10.03
N TRP A 163 -6.32 -16.93 8.73
CA TRP A 163 -7.58 -16.69 8.05
C TRP A 163 -8.76 -17.41 8.70
N TYR A 164 -8.63 -18.73 8.92
CA TYR A 164 -9.72 -19.52 9.51
C TYR A 164 -9.94 -19.26 11.00
N LEU A 165 -8.92 -18.79 11.74
CA LEU A 165 -9.06 -18.50 13.16
C LEU A 165 -9.64 -17.11 13.45
N SER A 166 -9.33 -16.13 12.61
CA SER A 166 -9.59 -14.71 12.92
C SER A 166 -9.91 -13.84 11.72
N SER A 167 -10.14 -14.40 10.56
CA SER A 167 -10.38 -13.65 9.31
C SER A 167 -9.25 -12.63 9.00
N MET A 168 -8.04 -12.90 9.47
CA MET A 168 -6.84 -12.13 9.19
C MET A 168 -5.92 -12.98 8.30
N PRO A 169 -5.74 -12.62 7.01
CA PRO A 169 -5.10 -13.52 6.05
C PRO A 169 -3.58 -13.58 6.15
N TYR A 170 -2.94 -12.61 6.80
CA TYR A 170 -1.50 -12.42 6.75
C TYR A 170 -0.73 -13.34 7.71
N SER A 171 0.44 -13.77 7.28
CA SER A 171 1.46 -14.35 8.15
C SER A 171 2.11 -13.25 9.00
N ARG A 172 3.13 -13.60 9.78
CA ARG A 172 3.95 -12.61 10.51
C ARG A 172 4.67 -11.66 9.54
N GLU A 173 5.21 -12.20 8.46
CA GLU A 173 5.93 -11.46 7.41
C GLU A 173 4.97 -10.53 6.66
N GLY A 174 3.83 -11.05 6.20
CA GLY A 174 2.81 -10.26 5.53
C GLY A 174 2.24 -9.15 6.42
N LEU A 175 1.96 -9.46 7.69
CA LEU A 175 1.51 -8.47 8.68
C LEU A 175 2.54 -7.35 8.87
N ASN A 176 3.83 -7.70 8.95
CA ASN A 176 4.90 -6.70 9.03
C ASN A 176 4.98 -5.84 7.78
N ALA A 177 4.91 -6.44 6.59
CA ALA A 177 4.96 -5.73 5.32
C ALA A 177 3.78 -4.75 5.18
N VAL A 178 2.55 -5.21 5.42
CA VAL A 178 1.34 -4.36 5.35
C VAL A 178 1.41 -3.22 6.37
N SER A 179 1.76 -3.51 7.63
CA SER A 179 1.87 -2.46 8.65
C SER A 179 2.95 -1.44 8.32
N THR A 180 4.12 -1.88 7.83
CA THR A 180 5.20 -0.98 7.39
C THR A 180 4.80 -0.19 6.15
N GLY A 181 4.11 -0.81 5.20
CA GLY A 181 3.59 -0.15 4.01
C GLY A 181 2.59 0.96 4.36
N ILE A 182 1.62 0.67 5.23
CA ILE A 182 0.67 1.67 5.74
C ILE A 182 1.41 2.81 6.46
N ASP A 183 2.37 2.50 7.33
CA ASP A 183 3.18 3.53 8.01
C ASP A 183 3.92 4.43 7.02
N ARG A 184 4.50 3.85 5.96
CA ARG A 184 5.20 4.61 4.90
C ARG A 184 4.29 5.59 4.17
N VAL A 185 3.09 5.15 3.74
CA VAL A 185 2.19 6.03 3.00
C VAL A 185 1.60 7.12 3.90
N LEU A 186 1.28 6.82 5.16
CA LEU A 186 0.83 7.81 6.13
C LEU A 186 1.94 8.82 6.45
N ASN A 187 3.16 8.37 6.69
CA ASN A 187 4.31 9.27 6.89
C ASN A 187 4.55 10.16 5.67
N ALA A 188 4.43 9.63 4.46
CA ALA A 188 4.59 10.41 3.23
C ALA A 188 3.53 11.52 3.09
N ALA A 189 2.31 11.30 3.62
CA ALA A 189 1.23 12.27 3.59
C ALA A 189 1.33 13.33 4.70
N PHE A 190 1.76 12.94 5.91
CA PHE A 190 1.65 13.79 7.10
C PHE A 190 2.97 14.37 7.61
N CYS A 191 4.11 13.74 7.27
CA CYS A 191 5.40 14.24 7.69
C CYS A 191 5.91 15.35 6.77
N SER A 192 6.68 16.27 7.34
CA SER A 192 7.38 17.27 6.54
C SER A 192 8.36 16.59 5.58
N ARG A 193 8.25 16.91 4.30
CA ARG A 193 9.12 16.35 3.26
C ARG A 193 10.55 16.83 3.46
N LYS A 194 11.50 15.91 3.53
CA LYS A 194 12.93 16.23 3.47
C LYS A 194 13.25 16.68 2.04
N LYS A 195 13.98 17.79 1.92
CA LYS A 195 14.29 18.43 0.63
C LYS A 195 15.76 18.34 0.27
N ILE A 196 16.60 17.86 1.16
CA ILE A 196 18.05 17.82 0.98
C ILE A 196 18.55 16.41 1.32
N ILE A 197 19.41 15.87 0.48
CA ILE A 197 20.17 14.66 0.71
C ILE A 197 21.64 15.06 0.67
N ALA A 198 22.32 14.90 1.81
CA ALA A 198 23.77 15.01 1.90
C ALA A 198 24.39 13.64 1.59
N LEU A 199 25.37 13.61 0.73
CA LEU A 199 26.01 12.40 0.22
C LEU A 199 27.50 12.46 0.47
N ASP A 200 28.07 11.35 0.88
CA ASP A 200 29.49 11.11 0.78
C ASP A 200 29.86 10.67 -0.65
N LEU A 201 31.10 10.85 -1.04
CA LEU A 201 31.58 10.60 -2.40
C LEU A 201 32.18 9.21 -2.53
N ASP A 202 33.29 8.97 -1.80
CA ASP A 202 34.07 7.74 -1.88
C ASP A 202 33.28 6.52 -1.37
N ASN A 203 33.29 5.42 -2.10
CA ASN A 203 32.49 4.23 -1.81
C ASN A 203 30.96 4.45 -1.67
N THR A 204 30.49 5.67 -2.05
CA THR A 204 29.07 6.04 -2.07
C THR A 204 28.60 6.34 -3.49
N LEU A 205 29.29 7.25 -4.21
CA LEU A 205 28.96 7.57 -5.61
C LEU A 205 29.79 6.76 -6.62
N TRP A 206 30.91 6.20 -6.20
CA TRP A 206 31.78 5.28 -6.95
C TRP A 206 32.43 4.29 -6.00
N CYS A 207 32.95 3.19 -6.53
CA CYS A 207 33.74 2.25 -5.74
C CYS A 207 35.19 2.73 -5.69
N GLY A 208 35.76 2.77 -4.50
CA GLY A 208 37.13 3.20 -4.26
C GLY A 208 37.22 4.57 -3.62
N VAL A 209 38.46 4.95 -3.27
CA VAL A 209 38.83 6.22 -2.63
C VAL A 209 39.75 6.99 -3.58
N ILE A 210 39.27 8.12 -4.11
CA ILE A 210 40.05 8.88 -5.13
C ILE A 210 41.43 9.27 -4.64
N ALA A 211 41.59 9.62 -3.36
CA ALA A 211 42.86 10.01 -2.80
C ALA A 211 43.90 8.88 -2.74
N GLU A 212 43.45 7.62 -2.67
CA GLU A 212 44.29 6.42 -2.57
C GLU A 212 44.46 5.70 -3.91
N ASP A 213 43.34 5.53 -4.63
CA ASP A 213 43.27 4.70 -5.84
C ASP A 213 43.45 5.52 -7.12
N GLY A 214 43.38 6.86 -7.04
CA GLY A 214 43.36 7.75 -8.19
C GLY A 214 42.08 7.62 -9.02
N VAL A 215 41.96 8.49 -10.05
CA VAL A 215 40.78 8.51 -10.93
C VAL A 215 40.63 7.19 -11.73
N ASP A 216 41.77 6.59 -12.11
CA ASP A 216 41.79 5.34 -12.88
C ASP A 216 41.53 4.10 -12.01
N GLY A 217 41.66 4.20 -10.68
CA GLY A 217 41.45 3.11 -9.73
C GLY A 217 40.01 3.01 -9.20
N ILE A 218 39.19 4.04 -9.41
CA ILE A 218 37.77 3.98 -9.01
C ILE A 218 36.93 3.22 -10.03
N ALA A 219 35.88 2.52 -9.55
CA ALA A 219 34.94 1.85 -10.43
C ALA A 219 33.58 2.59 -10.50
N LEU A 220 33.30 3.13 -11.67
CA LEU A 220 32.02 3.70 -12.06
C LEU A 220 31.78 3.37 -13.54
N SER A 221 30.88 2.43 -13.80
CA SER A 221 30.64 1.93 -15.15
C SER A 221 29.27 1.27 -15.26
N ASP A 222 28.82 0.96 -16.48
CA ASP A 222 27.61 0.17 -16.74
C ASP A 222 27.79 -1.33 -16.51
N HIS A 223 28.94 -1.77 -15.97
CA HIS A 223 29.28 -3.19 -15.81
C HIS A 223 29.89 -3.49 -14.44
N LYS A 224 29.70 -4.73 -13.98
CA LYS A 224 30.32 -5.29 -12.76
C LYS A 224 30.07 -4.42 -11.52
N GLU A 225 31.12 -4.20 -10.73
CA GLU A 225 31.02 -3.43 -9.48
C GLU A 225 30.66 -1.96 -9.68
N GLY A 226 31.03 -1.35 -10.79
CA GLY A 226 30.71 0.03 -11.10
C GLY A 226 29.22 0.26 -11.38
N GLN A 227 28.51 -0.75 -11.86
CA GLN A 227 27.10 -0.62 -12.26
C GLN A 227 26.20 -0.21 -11.09
N ARG A 228 26.38 -0.80 -9.90
CA ARG A 228 25.55 -0.44 -8.72
C ARG A 228 25.65 1.05 -8.35
N TYR A 229 26.82 1.63 -8.49
CA TYR A 229 27.03 3.06 -8.23
C TYR A 229 26.41 3.93 -9.33
N HIS A 230 26.54 3.52 -10.58
CA HIS A 230 25.90 4.19 -11.71
C HIS A 230 24.38 4.20 -11.60
N ASP A 231 23.78 3.06 -11.24
CA ASP A 231 22.33 2.96 -11.02
C ASP A 231 21.88 3.80 -9.82
N PHE A 232 22.68 3.86 -8.76
CA PHE A 232 22.42 4.73 -7.61
C PHE A 232 22.46 6.21 -8.00
N GLN A 233 23.47 6.63 -8.78
CA GLN A 233 23.54 8.00 -9.30
C GLN A 233 22.32 8.37 -10.17
N LYS A 234 21.83 7.46 -11.03
CA LYS A 234 20.60 7.66 -11.80
C LYS A 234 19.38 7.90 -10.90
N GLN A 235 19.27 7.14 -9.81
CA GLN A 235 18.20 7.35 -8.84
C GLN A 235 18.29 8.72 -8.15
N LEU A 236 19.50 9.16 -7.78
CA LEU A 236 19.74 10.49 -7.22
C LEU A 236 19.37 11.61 -8.19
N LEU A 237 19.76 11.48 -9.47
CA LEU A 237 19.36 12.43 -10.50
C LEU A 237 17.84 12.52 -10.65
N GLY A 238 17.15 11.38 -10.67
CA GLY A 238 15.69 11.36 -10.69
C GLY A 238 15.04 11.98 -9.43
N MET A 239 15.72 11.94 -8.26
CA MET A 239 15.27 12.67 -7.07
C MET A 239 15.51 14.19 -7.22
N LYS A 240 16.65 14.59 -7.78
CA LYS A 240 16.96 16.00 -8.07
C LYS A 240 15.93 16.61 -9.02
N GLU A 241 15.55 15.91 -10.09
CA GLU A 241 14.51 16.36 -11.03
C GLU A 241 13.15 16.56 -10.34
N ARG A 242 12.87 15.81 -9.28
CA ARG A 242 11.68 15.98 -8.43
C ARG A 242 11.82 17.04 -7.35
N GLY A 243 12.89 17.85 -7.37
CA GLY A 243 13.11 18.99 -6.48
C GLY A 243 13.84 18.68 -5.18
N ILE A 244 14.52 17.54 -5.06
CA ILE A 244 15.43 17.23 -3.96
C ILE A 244 16.78 17.90 -4.23
N VAL A 245 17.33 18.63 -3.27
CA VAL A 245 18.67 19.18 -3.33
C VAL A 245 19.68 18.10 -2.94
N LEU A 246 20.68 17.87 -3.76
CA LEU A 246 21.82 17.02 -3.46
C LEU A 246 22.98 17.89 -2.97
N ALA A 247 23.59 17.55 -1.85
CA ALA A 247 24.71 18.25 -1.21
C ALA A 247 25.81 17.28 -0.82
#